data_0f9ddb0b3bf4951ebeae659275f570c4
#
_entry.id   0f9ddb0b3bf4951ebeae659275f570c4
#
_cell.length_a   1.000
_cell.length_b   1.000
_cell.length_c   1.000
_cell.angle_alpha   90.00
_cell.angle_beta   90.00
_cell.angle_gamma   90.00
#
_symmetry.space_group_name_H-M   'P 1'
#
loop_
_entity.id
_entity.type
_entity.pdbx_description
1 polymer ?
#
loop_
_entity_poly.entity_id
_entity_poly.type
_entity_poly.pdbx_seq_one_letter_code
_entity_poly.pdbx_strand_id
1 'polypeptide(L)'
;MPIVLLEHPRPRIPERYESVVNTPLSSCLMTGYVASTLKFNNYDIDIVDANLYGWSFNETIQELKKRNFKLLGVHLVYLWENTASVFEMLMDLRRSVPDAHINLYGHFPTFAYKELLANYPFVDSVTIGEPETTFLELSAAVTNNNKDTSALYTIDGIAFNYTNSKLEEGILKPDVILNKPRKPVSNLDNLPFPYRNDFELTKKKGISTFILASRGCYGKCTFCYLDNFYGEESSWRGRSTENVFNEIYDIYEEFDERYFYFADANFFGPGKKGKERACELANLIMDKGLNIKFGIECRANDIEDKTIGVLVRAGLKDVFLGVESGSQRSLNKFRKFTTVEDNKKAINILRRYGIEPNYGFIMFEPDSTLADVRENYEFLKEMKMLNSPSVTAHLLHHKQTVFKGTFDYQRKNNGAKPVSGIMYERPCEFKDKAVEALSENINTFCLKILKDLSLNSDFKSEERDSCVYDEDDTFSKQKNEQLIEHFEQTLCSYE
;
A
#
# COMPACT_ATOMS: atom_id res chain seq x y z
N MET A 1 -11.89 -19.27 -22.90
CA MET A 1 -11.18 -19.73 -21.67
C MET A 1 -10.99 -18.53 -20.80
N PRO A 2 -11.37 -18.58 -19.53
CA PRO A 2 -11.28 -17.44 -18.64
C PRO A 2 -9.83 -16.98 -18.43
N ILE A 3 -9.69 -15.70 -18.14
CA ILE A 3 -8.50 -15.10 -17.61
C ILE A 3 -8.63 -15.15 -16.09
N VAL A 4 -7.62 -15.64 -15.39
CA VAL A 4 -7.64 -15.68 -13.93
C VAL A 4 -6.78 -14.56 -13.36
N LEU A 5 -7.34 -13.82 -12.41
CA LEU A 5 -6.64 -12.83 -11.62
C LEU A 5 -6.49 -13.33 -10.19
N LEU A 6 -5.27 -13.36 -9.67
CA LEU A 6 -4.96 -13.93 -8.37
C LEU A 6 -4.53 -12.84 -7.37
N GLU A 7 -5.28 -12.76 -6.28
CA GLU A 7 -4.82 -12.21 -5.00
C GLU A 7 -4.29 -13.37 -4.15
N HIS A 8 -2.97 -13.44 -4.02
CA HIS A 8 -2.29 -14.57 -3.37
C HIS A 8 -2.54 -14.60 -1.85
N PRO A 9 -2.30 -15.75 -1.18
CA PRO A 9 -2.37 -15.84 0.27
C PRO A 9 -1.46 -14.83 0.96
N ARG A 10 -1.96 -14.19 2.02
CA ARG A 10 -1.21 -13.24 2.85
C ARG A 10 -1.38 -13.62 4.31
N PRO A 11 -0.71 -14.70 4.77
CA PRO A 11 -0.77 -15.10 6.17
C PRO A 11 -0.29 -13.95 7.05
N ARG A 12 -1.04 -13.67 8.09
CA ARG A 12 -0.66 -12.64 9.06
C ARG A 12 0.55 -13.10 9.86
N ILE A 13 1.47 -12.19 10.05
CA ILE A 13 2.61 -12.35 10.92
C ILE A 13 2.33 -11.49 12.15
N PRO A 14 2.00 -12.09 13.30
CA PRO A 14 1.57 -11.36 14.49
C PRO A 14 2.59 -10.32 14.98
N GLU A 15 3.87 -10.56 14.70
CA GLU A 15 4.98 -9.70 15.11
C GLU A 15 5.19 -8.48 14.21
N ARG A 16 4.52 -8.41 13.05
CA ARG A 16 4.64 -7.27 12.13
C ARG A 16 3.45 -6.32 12.22
N TYR A 17 3.48 -5.48 13.24
CA TYR A 17 2.53 -4.38 13.38
C TYR A 17 2.77 -3.24 12.39
N GLU A 18 3.95 -3.20 11.73
CA GLU A 18 4.35 -2.21 10.72
C GLU A 18 3.57 -2.34 9.40
N SER A 19 2.90 -3.45 9.19
CA SER A 19 2.21 -3.73 7.94
C SER A 19 0.91 -2.95 7.74
N VAL A 20 0.44 -2.22 8.75
CA VAL A 20 -0.87 -1.53 8.71
C VAL A 20 -0.93 -0.48 7.60
N VAL A 21 0.15 0.27 7.37
CA VAL A 21 0.20 1.37 6.38
C VAL A 21 0.39 0.87 4.95
N ASN A 22 1.01 -0.29 4.76
CA ASN A 22 1.36 -0.84 3.45
C ASN A 22 0.72 -2.20 3.18
N THR A 23 -0.19 -2.65 4.05
CA THR A 23 -0.93 -3.88 3.79
C THR A 23 -1.79 -3.65 2.55
N PRO A 24 -1.66 -4.53 1.52
CA PRO A 24 -2.57 -4.47 0.40
C PRO A 24 -3.97 -4.57 0.93
N LEU A 25 -4.77 -3.58 0.57
CA LEU A 25 -6.16 -3.53 0.95
C LEU A 25 -6.83 -4.82 0.49
N SER A 26 -7.50 -5.50 1.38
CA SER A 26 -8.37 -6.61 1.04
C SER A 26 -9.41 -6.11 0.04
N SER A 27 -9.86 -6.94 -0.88
CA SER A 27 -10.54 -6.53 -2.10
C SER A 27 -9.68 -5.55 -2.92
N CYS A 28 -8.58 -6.05 -3.47
CA CYS A 28 -7.61 -5.24 -4.18
C CYS A 28 -8.24 -4.44 -5.32
N LEU A 29 -8.30 -3.13 -5.15
CA LEU A 29 -8.87 -2.25 -6.16
C LEU A 29 -8.11 -2.32 -7.49
N MET A 30 -6.80 -2.56 -7.48
CA MET A 30 -6.03 -2.70 -8.72
C MET A 30 -6.50 -3.90 -9.53
N THR A 31 -6.66 -5.07 -8.89
CA THR A 31 -7.24 -6.26 -9.53
C THR A 31 -8.69 -6.02 -9.97
N GLY A 32 -9.46 -5.31 -9.16
CA GLY A 32 -10.84 -4.92 -9.50
C GLY A 32 -10.92 -4.04 -10.76
N TYR A 33 -10.00 -3.08 -10.92
CA TYR A 33 -9.92 -2.24 -12.14
C TYR A 33 -9.47 -3.05 -13.37
N VAL A 34 -8.50 -3.95 -13.23
CA VAL A 34 -8.13 -4.88 -14.32
C VAL A 34 -9.32 -5.74 -14.71
N ALA A 35 -10.01 -6.33 -13.73
CA ALA A 35 -11.17 -7.19 -13.97
C ALA A 35 -12.29 -6.45 -14.69
N SER A 36 -12.67 -5.25 -14.24
CA SER A 36 -13.75 -4.48 -14.89
C SER A 36 -13.36 -4.01 -16.28
N THR A 37 -12.09 -3.63 -16.51
CA THR A 37 -11.60 -3.28 -17.84
C THR A 37 -11.71 -4.47 -18.80
N LEU A 38 -11.34 -5.68 -18.35
CA LEU A 38 -11.46 -6.90 -19.14
C LEU A 38 -12.93 -7.26 -19.41
N LYS A 39 -13.80 -7.21 -18.39
CA LYS A 39 -15.25 -7.47 -18.54
C LYS A 39 -15.91 -6.49 -19.52
N PHE A 40 -15.56 -5.20 -19.41
CA PHE A 40 -16.08 -4.17 -20.33
C PHE A 40 -15.70 -4.46 -21.78
N ASN A 41 -14.56 -5.13 -22.01
CA ASN A 41 -14.10 -5.56 -23.33
C ASN A 41 -14.49 -7.03 -23.65
N ASN A 42 -15.52 -7.58 -22.99
CA ASN A 42 -16.12 -8.91 -23.23
C ASN A 42 -15.17 -10.10 -23.01
N TYR A 43 -14.14 -9.96 -22.15
CA TYR A 43 -13.36 -11.11 -21.71
C TYR A 43 -14.07 -11.84 -20.57
N ASP A 44 -14.00 -13.17 -20.62
CA ASP A 44 -14.40 -14.04 -19.51
C ASP A 44 -13.26 -14.04 -18.47
N ILE A 45 -13.57 -13.59 -17.24
CA ILE A 45 -12.59 -13.48 -16.16
C ILE A 45 -13.09 -14.14 -14.89
N ASP A 46 -12.15 -14.66 -14.12
CA ASP A 46 -12.37 -15.17 -12.77
C ASP A 46 -11.34 -14.56 -11.81
N ILE A 47 -11.79 -14.13 -10.64
CA ILE A 47 -10.91 -13.61 -9.57
C ILE A 47 -10.79 -14.68 -8.51
N VAL A 48 -9.55 -15.08 -8.22
CA VAL A 48 -9.20 -15.96 -7.10
C VAL A 48 -8.60 -15.11 -5.99
N ASP A 49 -9.40 -14.75 -5.00
CA ASP A 49 -8.93 -13.98 -3.84
C ASP A 49 -8.61 -14.90 -2.66
N ALA A 50 -7.43 -15.53 -2.70
CA ALA A 50 -6.98 -16.43 -1.66
C ALA A 50 -6.79 -15.73 -0.30
N ASN A 51 -6.46 -14.42 -0.31
CA ASN A 51 -6.36 -13.64 0.91
C ASN A 51 -7.73 -13.42 1.57
N LEU A 52 -8.75 -13.07 0.79
CA LEU A 52 -10.11 -12.89 1.29
C LEU A 52 -10.67 -14.19 1.86
N TYR A 53 -10.45 -15.30 1.17
CA TYR A 53 -10.93 -16.63 1.63
C TYR A 53 -10.08 -17.21 2.76
N GLY A 54 -8.89 -16.66 3.02
CA GLY A 54 -7.96 -17.17 4.03
C GLY A 54 -7.32 -18.50 3.65
N TRP A 55 -7.19 -18.77 2.34
CA TRP A 55 -6.58 -20.01 1.84
C TRP A 55 -5.07 -20.01 2.05
N SER A 56 -4.56 -21.20 2.32
CA SER A 56 -3.12 -21.50 2.25
C SER A 56 -2.61 -21.48 0.81
N PHE A 57 -1.30 -21.47 0.63
CA PHE A 57 -0.69 -21.63 -0.69
C PHE A 57 -1.10 -22.93 -1.38
N ASN A 58 -1.18 -24.03 -0.64
CA ASN A 58 -1.60 -25.32 -1.18
C ASN A 58 -3.07 -25.32 -1.61
N GLU A 59 -3.99 -24.80 -0.83
CA GLU A 59 -5.40 -24.65 -1.20
C GLU A 59 -5.54 -23.78 -2.44
N THR A 60 -4.77 -22.68 -2.52
CA THR A 60 -4.77 -21.81 -3.70
C THR A 60 -4.35 -22.55 -4.97
N ILE A 61 -3.31 -23.38 -4.92
CA ILE A 61 -2.90 -24.24 -6.05
C ILE A 61 -4.04 -25.16 -6.47
N GLN A 62 -4.71 -25.81 -5.51
CA GLN A 62 -5.81 -26.74 -5.82
C GLN A 62 -6.99 -25.99 -6.45
N GLU A 63 -7.31 -24.81 -5.99
CA GLU A 63 -8.36 -23.98 -6.56
C GLU A 63 -8.02 -23.49 -7.97
N LEU A 64 -6.77 -23.09 -8.21
CA LEU A 64 -6.31 -22.71 -9.56
C LEU A 64 -6.33 -23.89 -10.54
N LYS A 65 -5.96 -25.09 -10.09
CA LYS A 65 -5.99 -26.31 -10.93
C LYS A 65 -7.39 -26.74 -11.40
N LYS A 66 -8.44 -26.34 -10.70
CA LYS A 66 -9.82 -26.59 -11.11
C LYS A 66 -10.24 -25.72 -12.31
N ARG A 67 -9.49 -24.68 -12.60
CA ARG A 67 -9.77 -23.69 -13.63
C ARG A 67 -8.96 -23.95 -14.90
N ASN A 68 -9.60 -23.83 -16.03
CA ASN A 68 -8.93 -23.95 -17.33
C ASN A 68 -8.70 -22.54 -17.88
N PHE A 69 -7.50 -21.98 -17.70
CA PHE A 69 -7.15 -20.63 -18.12
C PHE A 69 -5.91 -20.58 -19.02
N LYS A 70 -5.84 -19.56 -19.88
CA LYS A 70 -4.67 -19.27 -20.71
C LYS A 70 -3.76 -18.19 -20.11
N LEU A 71 -4.31 -17.30 -19.29
CA LEU A 71 -3.62 -16.17 -18.68
C LEU A 71 -3.92 -16.14 -17.19
N LEU A 72 -2.86 -16.13 -16.40
CA LEU A 72 -2.90 -15.88 -14.96
C LEU A 72 -2.22 -14.54 -14.66
N GLY A 73 -2.97 -13.57 -14.19
CA GLY A 73 -2.44 -12.35 -13.63
C GLY A 73 -2.28 -12.48 -12.13
N VAL A 74 -1.07 -12.27 -11.61
CA VAL A 74 -0.78 -12.32 -10.18
C VAL A 74 -0.46 -10.93 -9.67
N HIS A 75 -1.30 -10.41 -8.79
CA HIS A 75 -1.07 -9.12 -8.16
C HIS A 75 -0.06 -9.24 -7.02
N LEU A 76 1.01 -8.45 -7.10
CA LEU A 76 2.03 -8.35 -6.06
C LEU A 76 2.19 -6.90 -5.64
N VAL A 77 1.84 -6.60 -4.40
CA VAL A 77 2.24 -5.35 -3.75
C VAL A 77 3.61 -5.57 -3.12
N TYR A 78 3.89 -4.99 -1.98
CA TYR A 78 5.08 -5.34 -1.23
C TYR A 78 4.80 -6.57 -0.37
N LEU A 79 5.67 -7.58 -0.54
CA LEU A 79 5.62 -8.83 0.22
C LEU A 79 6.87 -8.89 1.06
N TRP A 80 6.75 -8.81 2.38
CA TRP A 80 7.92 -8.83 3.23
C TRP A 80 8.49 -10.25 3.39
N GLU A 81 7.72 -11.18 3.87
CA GLU A 81 8.23 -12.50 4.26
C GLU A 81 7.73 -13.65 3.42
N ASN A 82 6.62 -13.44 2.72
CA ASN A 82 5.98 -14.49 1.93
C ASN A 82 6.41 -14.53 0.45
N THR A 83 7.37 -13.69 0.05
CA THR A 83 7.81 -13.62 -1.35
C THR A 83 8.29 -14.97 -1.86
N ALA A 84 9.09 -15.70 -1.08
CA ALA A 84 9.57 -17.03 -1.44
C ALA A 84 8.40 -18.01 -1.62
N SER A 85 7.48 -18.06 -0.67
CA SER A 85 6.31 -18.97 -0.72
C SER A 85 5.39 -18.70 -1.91
N VAL A 86 5.22 -17.42 -2.32
CA VAL A 86 4.46 -17.09 -3.54
C VAL A 86 5.15 -17.65 -4.78
N PHE A 87 6.48 -17.51 -4.90
CA PHE A 87 7.21 -18.01 -6.06
C PHE A 87 7.33 -19.53 -6.06
N GLU A 88 7.43 -20.19 -4.92
CA GLU A 88 7.32 -21.64 -4.79
C GLU A 88 5.94 -22.13 -5.27
N MET A 89 4.86 -21.47 -4.81
CA MET A 89 3.50 -21.76 -5.27
C MET A 89 3.36 -21.62 -6.80
N LEU A 90 3.89 -20.54 -7.38
CA LEU A 90 3.83 -20.33 -8.84
C LEU A 90 4.67 -21.34 -9.62
N MET A 91 5.82 -21.75 -9.09
CA MET A 91 6.66 -22.80 -9.67
C MET A 91 5.93 -24.13 -9.68
N ASP A 92 5.25 -24.50 -8.60
CA ASP A 92 4.46 -25.73 -8.51
C ASP A 92 3.22 -25.69 -9.43
N LEU A 93 2.58 -24.51 -9.51
CA LEU A 93 1.47 -24.29 -10.43
C LEU A 93 1.91 -24.46 -11.89
N ARG A 94 3.06 -23.91 -12.29
CA ARG A 94 3.62 -24.04 -13.65
C ARG A 94 3.75 -25.49 -14.11
N ARG A 95 4.12 -26.40 -13.20
CA ARG A 95 4.20 -27.85 -13.52
C ARG A 95 2.86 -28.43 -13.90
N SER A 96 1.77 -27.87 -13.39
CA SER A 96 0.39 -28.34 -13.63
C SER A 96 -0.28 -27.62 -14.79
N VAL A 97 0.12 -26.40 -15.10
CA VAL A 97 -0.42 -25.55 -16.17
C VAL A 97 0.70 -25.02 -17.09
N PRO A 98 1.40 -25.92 -17.80
CA PRO A 98 2.62 -25.56 -18.54
C PRO A 98 2.38 -24.57 -19.67
N ASP A 99 1.17 -24.50 -20.19
CA ASP A 99 0.81 -23.66 -21.33
C ASP A 99 0.16 -22.33 -20.97
N ALA A 100 -0.14 -22.09 -19.68
CA ALA A 100 -0.72 -20.82 -19.24
C ALA A 100 0.36 -19.73 -19.19
N HIS A 101 0.03 -18.53 -19.64
CA HIS A 101 0.88 -17.34 -19.48
C HIS A 101 0.74 -16.79 -18.08
N ILE A 102 1.83 -16.68 -17.33
CA ILE A 102 1.88 -16.10 -15.98
C ILE A 102 2.45 -14.68 -16.06
N ASN A 103 1.60 -13.70 -15.75
CA ASN A 103 1.98 -12.29 -15.67
C ASN A 103 1.97 -11.81 -14.22
N LEU A 104 2.96 -11.05 -13.82
CA LEU A 104 2.98 -10.34 -12.53
C LEU A 104 2.67 -8.87 -12.73
N TYR A 105 1.87 -8.27 -11.85
CA TYR A 105 1.56 -6.84 -11.89
C TYR A 105 1.45 -6.25 -10.48
N GLY A 106 1.54 -4.92 -10.38
CA GLY A 106 1.49 -4.17 -9.14
C GLY A 106 2.77 -3.37 -8.87
N HIS A 107 2.88 -2.80 -7.69
CA HIS A 107 4.00 -1.92 -7.36
C HIS A 107 5.34 -2.66 -7.34
N PHE A 108 5.43 -3.76 -6.61
CA PHE A 108 6.66 -4.53 -6.49
C PHE A 108 7.17 -5.07 -7.83
N PRO A 109 6.37 -5.75 -8.66
CA PRO A 109 6.82 -6.22 -9.96
C PRO A 109 7.32 -5.10 -10.86
N THR A 110 6.65 -3.94 -10.85
CA THR A 110 7.06 -2.77 -11.63
C THR A 110 8.52 -2.38 -11.37
N PHE A 111 8.97 -2.44 -10.11
CA PHE A 111 10.34 -2.04 -9.77
C PHE A 111 11.34 -3.19 -9.78
N ALA A 112 10.87 -4.44 -9.72
CA ALA A 112 11.70 -5.63 -9.60
C ALA A 112 11.69 -6.52 -10.88
N TYR A 113 11.13 -6.05 -12.00
CA TYR A 113 10.88 -6.86 -13.19
C TYR A 113 12.13 -7.59 -13.71
N LYS A 114 13.30 -6.93 -13.68
CA LYS A 114 14.56 -7.53 -14.16
C LYS A 114 14.93 -8.75 -13.33
N GLU A 115 14.93 -8.59 -12.02
CA GLU A 115 15.29 -9.66 -11.10
C GLU A 115 14.24 -10.76 -11.09
N LEU A 116 12.95 -10.39 -11.18
CA LEU A 116 11.85 -11.35 -11.23
C LEU A 116 11.96 -12.24 -12.47
N LEU A 117 12.10 -11.65 -13.64
CA LEU A 117 12.20 -12.40 -14.89
C LEU A 117 13.50 -13.20 -14.99
N ALA A 118 14.62 -12.68 -14.46
CA ALA A 118 15.89 -13.38 -14.48
C ALA A 118 15.96 -14.58 -13.53
N ASN A 119 15.31 -14.51 -12.36
CA ASN A 119 15.39 -15.54 -11.33
C ASN A 119 14.23 -16.54 -11.36
N TYR A 120 13.11 -16.18 -11.99
CA TYR A 120 11.90 -17.01 -12.03
C TYR A 120 11.46 -17.28 -13.48
N PRO A 121 12.08 -18.23 -14.19
CA PRO A 121 11.83 -18.48 -15.61
C PRO A 121 10.42 -19.00 -15.89
N PHE A 122 9.66 -19.36 -14.87
CA PHE A 122 8.25 -19.72 -14.97
C PHE A 122 7.30 -18.52 -15.02
N VAL A 123 7.81 -17.29 -14.80
CA VAL A 123 7.09 -16.04 -15.04
C VAL A 123 7.35 -15.60 -16.47
N ASP A 124 6.28 -15.44 -17.26
CA ASP A 124 6.39 -15.10 -18.67
C ASP A 124 6.54 -13.59 -18.93
N SER A 125 5.85 -12.77 -18.12
CA SER A 125 5.90 -11.32 -18.28
C SER A 125 5.59 -10.57 -16.97
N VAL A 126 5.94 -9.29 -16.98
CA VAL A 126 5.63 -8.35 -15.89
C VAL A 126 4.98 -7.10 -16.49
N THR A 127 3.82 -6.74 -15.99
CA THR A 127 3.17 -5.46 -16.33
C THR A 127 3.79 -4.33 -15.50
N ILE A 128 4.19 -3.25 -16.16
CA ILE A 128 4.89 -2.11 -15.59
C ILE A 128 3.94 -0.92 -15.45
N GLY A 129 3.84 -0.37 -14.23
CA GLY A 129 2.96 0.77 -13.93
C GLY A 129 1.49 0.37 -13.82
N GLU A 130 0.59 1.25 -14.29
CA GLU A 130 -0.86 0.99 -14.28
C GLU A 130 -1.24 -0.17 -15.19
N PRO A 131 -1.92 -1.21 -14.66
CA PRO A 131 -2.03 -2.48 -15.38
C PRO A 131 -3.19 -2.54 -16.40
N GLU A 132 -4.23 -1.73 -16.28
CA GLU A 132 -5.51 -1.95 -16.96
C GLU A 132 -5.36 -2.11 -18.48
N THR A 133 -4.77 -1.12 -19.13
CA THR A 133 -4.63 -1.12 -20.60
C THR A 133 -3.57 -2.13 -21.06
N THR A 134 -2.44 -2.23 -20.35
CA THR A 134 -1.38 -3.21 -20.67
C THR A 134 -1.91 -4.63 -20.53
N PHE A 135 -2.70 -4.90 -19.47
CA PHE A 135 -3.27 -6.21 -19.25
C PHE A 135 -4.35 -6.57 -20.28
N LEU A 136 -5.12 -5.57 -20.74
CA LEU A 136 -6.08 -5.75 -21.82
C LEU A 136 -5.40 -6.17 -23.13
N GLU A 137 -4.32 -5.48 -23.52
CA GLU A 137 -3.53 -5.82 -24.72
C GLU A 137 -2.85 -7.18 -24.58
N LEU A 138 -2.30 -7.48 -23.39
CA LEU A 138 -1.74 -8.80 -23.08
C LEU A 138 -2.79 -9.91 -23.21
N SER A 139 -3.99 -9.65 -22.72
CA SER A 139 -5.11 -10.61 -22.82
C SER A 139 -5.44 -10.92 -24.27
N ALA A 140 -5.47 -9.90 -25.14
CA ALA A 140 -5.69 -10.08 -26.57
C ALA A 140 -4.56 -10.90 -27.23
N ALA A 141 -3.31 -10.60 -26.89
CA ALA A 141 -2.15 -11.31 -27.42
C ALA A 141 -2.14 -12.80 -27.02
N VAL A 142 -2.41 -13.09 -25.75
CA VAL A 142 -2.37 -14.47 -25.21
C VAL A 142 -3.57 -15.31 -25.65
N THR A 143 -4.76 -14.70 -25.77
CA THR A 143 -5.97 -15.47 -26.15
C THR A 143 -6.06 -15.73 -27.64
N ASN A 144 -5.57 -14.82 -28.48
CA ASN A 144 -5.67 -14.91 -29.94
C ASN A 144 -4.50 -15.66 -30.59
N ASN A 145 -3.30 -15.62 -30.00
CA ASN A 145 -2.09 -16.22 -30.55
C ASN A 145 -1.64 -17.42 -29.71
N ASN A 146 -1.74 -18.63 -30.25
CA ASN A 146 -1.22 -19.83 -29.61
C ASN A 146 0.33 -19.76 -29.55
N LYS A 147 0.90 -19.34 -28.40
CA LYS A 147 2.33 -19.33 -28.06
C LYS A 147 3.24 -18.42 -28.92
N ASP A 148 2.68 -17.55 -29.74
CA ASP A 148 3.49 -16.57 -30.47
C ASP A 148 3.77 -15.37 -29.56
N THR A 149 4.99 -15.27 -29.05
CA THR A 149 5.46 -14.16 -28.22
C THR A 149 5.73 -12.89 -29.02
N SER A 150 5.63 -12.92 -30.36
CA SER A 150 5.90 -11.74 -31.20
C SER A 150 4.95 -10.58 -30.90
N ALA A 151 3.71 -10.87 -30.50
CA ALA A 151 2.74 -9.85 -30.09
C ALA A 151 3.16 -9.08 -28.84
N LEU A 152 3.96 -9.66 -27.95
CA LEU A 152 4.42 -8.99 -26.73
C LEU A 152 5.30 -7.78 -27.04
N TYR A 153 6.04 -7.79 -28.16
CA TYR A 153 6.93 -6.68 -28.56
C TYR A 153 6.18 -5.38 -28.89
N THR A 154 4.89 -5.45 -29.13
CA THR A 154 4.05 -4.30 -29.50
C THR A 154 3.28 -3.71 -28.31
N ILE A 155 3.33 -4.36 -27.14
CA ILE A 155 2.59 -3.93 -25.95
C ILE A 155 3.43 -2.95 -25.13
N ASP A 156 2.98 -1.71 -25.02
CA ASP A 156 3.62 -0.72 -24.15
C ASP A 156 3.44 -1.12 -22.66
N GLY A 157 4.45 -0.86 -21.83
CA GLY A 157 4.36 -1.10 -20.39
C GLY A 157 4.44 -2.58 -19.97
N ILE A 158 5.11 -3.42 -20.77
CA ILE A 158 5.38 -4.82 -20.43
C ILE A 158 6.88 -5.11 -20.45
N ALA A 159 7.30 -5.99 -19.55
CA ALA A 159 8.62 -6.62 -19.59
C ALA A 159 8.45 -8.14 -19.69
N PHE A 160 9.33 -8.83 -20.43
CA PHE A 160 9.26 -10.28 -20.64
C PHE A 160 10.62 -10.87 -20.98
N ASN A 161 10.76 -12.18 -20.86
CA ASN A 161 11.98 -12.89 -21.24
C ASN A 161 12.01 -13.17 -22.74
N TYR A 162 13.11 -12.80 -23.37
CA TYR A 162 13.42 -13.25 -24.72
C TYR A 162 14.18 -14.58 -24.64
N THR A 163 13.51 -15.65 -25.08
CA THR A 163 14.15 -16.94 -25.23
C THR A 163 14.82 -17.00 -26.59
N ASN A 164 16.09 -16.59 -26.67
CA ASN A 164 16.89 -16.88 -27.86
C ASN A 164 17.26 -18.38 -27.81
N SER A 165 16.79 -19.14 -28.77
CA SER A 165 17.04 -20.59 -28.90
C SER A 165 18.50 -20.96 -29.22
N LYS A 166 19.44 -20.02 -29.16
CA LYS A 166 20.87 -20.25 -29.28
C LYS A 166 21.50 -20.43 -27.92
N LEU A 167 21.70 -21.70 -27.56
CA LEU A 167 22.55 -22.12 -26.46
C LEU A 167 24.01 -21.69 -26.74
N GLU A 168 24.46 -20.63 -26.13
CA GLU A 168 25.90 -20.40 -25.95
C GLU A 168 26.27 -20.84 -24.52
N GLU A 169 27.12 -21.87 -24.45
CA GLU A 169 27.82 -22.37 -23.26
C GLU A 169 26.94 -22.76 -22.02
N GLY A 170 25.80 -23.41 -22.20
CA GLY A 170 25.16 -24.14 -21.08
C GLY A 170 24.52 -23.31 -19.96
N ILE A 171 24.52 -21.97 -20.04
CA ILE A 171 23.89 -21.08 -19.07
C ILE A 171 22.90 -20.18 -19.83
N LEU A 172 21.61 -20.51 -19.72
CA LEU A 172 20.53 -19.62 -20.15
C LEU A 172 20.46 -18.41 -19.19
N LYS A 173 21.05 -17.30 -19.60
CA LYS A 173 20.65 -15.99 -19.06
C LYS A 173 19.58 -15.44 -19.98
N PRO A 174 18.31 -15.41 -19.56
CA PRO A 174 17.27 -14.80 -20.37
C PRO A 174 17.57 -13.29 -20.49
N ASP A 175 17.60 -12.79 -21.71
CA ASP A 175 17.62 -11.35 -21.94
C ASP A 175 16.24 -10.80 -21.60
N VAL A 176 16.18 -9.93 -20.60
CA VAL A 176 14.94 -9.27 -20.22
C VAL A 176 14.68 -8.09 -21.14
N ILE A 177 13.61 -8.14 -21.89
CA ILE A 177 13.13 -7.06 -22.72
C ILE A 177 12.17 -6.19 -21.93
N LEU A 178 12.37 -4.88 -21.96
CA LEU A 178 11.42 -3.89 -21.49
C LEU A 178 10.95 -3.06 -22.68
N ASN A 179 9.65 -3.12 -22.95
CA ASN A 179 9.05 -2.28 -23.98
C ASN A 179 8.94 -0.81 -23.52
N LYS A 180 8.52 0.04 -24.44
CA LYS A 180 8.29 1.45 -24.17
C LYS A 180 7.36 1.62 -22.96
N PRO A 181 7.66 2.54 -22.01
CA PRO A 181 6.78 2.82 -20.90
C PRO A 181 5.40 3.27 -21.38
N ARG A 182 4.35 2.72 -20.78
CA ARG A 182 2.98 3.16 -21.05
C ARG A 182 2.70 4.47 -20.34
N LYS A 183 2.06 5.39 -21.03
CA LYS A 183 1.56 6.61 -20.38
C LYS A 183 0.39 6.25 -19.47
N PRO A 184 0.36 6.76 -18.24
CA PRO A 184 -0.77 6.58 -17.35
C PRO A 184 -2.08 7.11 -17.94
N VAL A 185 -3.21 6.53 -17.52
CA VAL A 185 -4.54 6.97 -17.95
C VAL A 185 -4.76 8.41 -17.49
N SER A 186 -4.90 9.33 -18.43
CA SER A 186 -5.00 10.78 -18.14
C SER A 186 -6.35 11.16 -17.51
N ASN A 187 -7.45 10.59 -17.99
CA ASN A 187 -8.79 10.78 -17.43
C ASN A 187 -9.25 9.47 -16.77
N LEU A 188 -9.26 9.46 -15.44
CA LEU A 188 -9.63 8.27 -14.65
C LEU A 188 -11.11 7.93 -14.75
N ASP A 189 -11.98 8.88 -15.16
CA ASP A 189 -13.42 8.62 -15.37
C ASP A 189 -13.69 7.70 -16.57
N ASN A 190 -12.70 7.50 -17.43
CA ASN A 190 -12.79 6.55 -18.54
C ASN A 190 -12.61 5.09 -18.10
N LEU A 191 -12.14 4.85 -16.88
CA LEU A 191 -12.04 3.51 -16.32
C LEU A 191 -13.41 3.08 -15.77
N PRO A 192 -13.87 1.87 -16.06
CA PRO A 192 -15.05 1.34 -15.40
C PRO A 192 -14.79 1.21 -13.89
N PHE A 193 -15.85 1.29 -13.07
CA PHE A 193 -15.72 1.08 -11.64
C PHE A 193 -15.11 -0.29 -11.33
N PRO A 194 -14.28 -0.40 -10.28
CA PRO A 194 -13.59 -1.64 -9.99
C PRO A 194 -14.59 -2.76 -9.70
N TYR A 195 -14.38 -3.92 -10.31
CA TYR A 195 -15.17 -5.10 -10.02
C TYR A 195 -14.92 -5.57 -8.60
N ARG A 196 -15.99 -5.70 -7.83
CA ARG A 196 -15.93 -6.08 -6.41
C ARG A 196 -16.41 -7.52 -6.26
N ASN A 197 -15.43 -8.44 -6.36
CA ASN A 197 -15.72 -9.85 -6.16
C ASN A 197 -16.04 -10.12 -4.68
N ASP A 198 -17.05 -10.95 -4.43
CA ASP A 198 -17.41 -11.40 -3.09
C ASP A 198 -17.60 -10.26 -2.05
N PHE A 199 -18.28 -9.19 -2.49
CA PHE A 199 -18.51 -8.01 -1.66
C PHE A 199 -19.19 -8.35 -0.32
N GLU A 200 -20.17 -9.23 -0.33
CA GLU A 200 -20.86 -9.71 0.88
C GLU A 200 -19.90 -10.40 1.88
N LEU A 201 -18.96 -11.20 1.37
CA LEU A 201 -17.94 -11.82 2.22
C LEU A 201 -16.98 -10.77 2.79
N THR A 202 -16.61 -9.78 1.98
CA THR A 202 -15.77 -8.64 2.40
C THR A 202 -16.44 -7.90 3.55
N LYS A 203 -17.71 -7.55 3.38
CA LYS A 203 -18.54 -6.88 4.38
C LYS A 203 -18.71 -7.72 5.66
N LYS A 204 -19.03 -9.03 5.51
CA LYS A 204 -19.16 -9.95 6.65
C LYS A 204 -17.87 -10.08 7.47
N LYS A 205 -16.72 -9.89 6.87
CA LYS A 205 -15.42 -9.89 7.54
C LYS A 205 -15.04 -8.53 8.14
N GLY A 206 -15.94 -7.54 8.14
CA GLY A 206 -15.65 -6.20 8.64
C GLY A 206 -14.54 -5.47 7.87
N ILE A 207 -14.35 -5.79 6.60
CA ILE A 207 -13.33 -5.17 5.77
C ILE A 207 -13.90 -3.90 5.16
N SER A 208 -13.22 -2.77 5.34
CA SER A 208 -13.65 -1.46 4.81
C SER A 208 -13.84 -1.47 3.30
N THR A 209 -14.86 -0.75 2.84
CA THR A 209 -15.09 -0.54 1.42
C THR A 209 -14.20 0.57 0.89
N PHE A 210 -13.19 0.20 0.11
CA PHE A 210 -12.22 1.14 -0.43
C PHE A 210 -12.70 1.80 -1.72
N ILE A 211 -12.46 3.12 -1.83
CA ILE A 211 -12.67 3.93 -3.04
C ILE A 211 -11.33 4.56 -3.44
N LEU A 212 -11.05 4.66 -4.73
CA LEU A 212 -9.99 5.49 -5.27
C LEU A 212 -10.61 6.69 -5.99
N ALA A 213 -10.62 7.84 -5.36
CA ALA A 213 -11.06 9.09 -5.98
C ALA A 213 -9.94 9.76 -6.77
N SER A 214 -8.70 9.31 -6.57
CA SER A 214 -7.53 9.80 -7.30
C SER A 214 -6.44 8.73 -7.40
N ARG A 215 -5.43 8.97 -8.24
CA ARG A 215 -4.20 8.17 -8.31
C ARG A 215 -2.97 9.06 -8.25
N GLY A 216 -1.93 8.58 -7.57
CA GLY A 216 -0.68 9.30 -7.39
C GLY A 216 -0.72 10.31 -6.25
N CYS A 217 0.36 11.06 -6.12
CA CYS A 217 0.52 12.11 -5.12
C CYS A 217 1.37 13.24 -5.71
N TYR A 218 1.06 14.47 -5.37
CA TYR A 218 1.89 15.61 -5.80
C TYR A 218 3.17 15.77 -4.94
N GLY A 219 3.28 15.01 -3.85
CA GLY A 219 4.48 14.98 -3.01
C GLY A 219 5.65 14.25 -3.70
N LYS A 220 6.86 14.69 -3.38
CA LYS A 220 8.11 14.12 -3.90
C LYS A 220 8.95 13.52 -2.77
N CYS A 221 8.29 12.84 -1.83
CA CYS A 221 8.95 12.28 -0.66
C CYS A 221 9.97 11.20 -1.04
N THR A 222 11.18 11.27 -0.47
CA THR A 222 12.30 10.40 -0.86
C THR A 222 12.09 8.93 -0.51
N PHE A 223 11.29 8.67 0.51
CA PHE A 223 10.92 7.33 0.98
C PHE A 223 9.73 6.72 0.22
N CYS A 224 9.04 7.50 -0.61
CA CYS A 224 7.81 7.07 -1.29
C CYS A 224 8.09 6.65 -2.73
N TYR A 225 7.46 5.56 -3.17
CA TYR A 225 7.62 5.00 -4.52
C TYR A 225 6.62 5.54 -5.54
N LEU A 226 5.60 6.27 -5.11
CA LEU A 226 4.47 6.67 -5.97
C LEU A 226 4.89 7.54 -7.14
N ASP A 227 5.84 8.46 -6.93
CA ASP A 227 6.35 9.31 -8.00
C ASP A 227 7.01 8.50 -9.12
N ASN A 228 7.77 7.47 -8.77
CA ASN A 228 8.41 6.57 -9.74
C ASN A 228 7.42 5.57 -10.36
N PHE A 229 6.32 5.24 -9.67
CA PHE A 229 5.32 4.31 -10.19
C PHE A 229 4.41 4.98 -11.23
N TYR A 230 3.92 6.19 -10.95
CA TYR A 230 3.02 6.91 -11.87
C TYR A 230 3.77 7.79 -12.87
N GLY A 231 5.07 8.07 -12.65
CA GLY A 231 5.89 8.95 -13.47
C GLY A 231 5.69 10.44 -13.17
N GLU A 232 6.71 11.24 -13.48
CA GLU A 232 6.75 12.67 -13.12
C GLU A 232 5.62 13.48 -13.75
N GLU A 233 5.19 13.15 -14.98
CA GLU A 233 4.13 13.86 -15.69
C GLU A 233 2.72 13.56 -15.14
N SER A 234 2.57 12.54 -14.28
CA SER A 234 1.28 12.03 -13.80
C SER A 234 1.22 11.94 -12.29
N SER A 235 1.89 12.87 -11.60
CA SER A 235 2.07 12.84 -10.16
C SER A 235 0.76 12.72 -9.36
N TRP A 236 -0.32 13.37 -9.81
CA TRP A 236 -1.65 13.24 -9.20
C TRP A 236 -2.74 13.46 -10.25
N ARG A 237 -3.75 12.59 -10.27
CA ARG A 237 -4.92 12.67 -11.16
C ARG A 237 -6.17 12.32 -10.37
N GLY A 238 -7.13 13.23 -10.35
CA GLY A 238 -8.43 13.03 -9.70
C GLY A 238 -9.50 12.57 -10.69
N ARG A 239 -10.42 11.75 -10.21
CA ARG A 239 -11.72 11.49 -10.86
C ARG A 239 -12.62 12.70 -10.65
N SER A 240 -13.63 12.90 -11.50
CA SER A 240 -14.67 13.90 -11.25
C SER A 240 -15.48 13.57 -9.99
N THR A 241 -16.07 14.59 -9.39
CA THR A 241 -16.90 14.43 -8.19
C THR A 241 -18.12 13.55 -8.46
N GLU A 242 -18.72 13.71 -9.63
CA GLU A 242 -19.87 12.93 -10.09
C GLU A 242 -19.50 11.46 -10.31
N ASN A 243 -18.34 11.18 -10.88
CA ASN A 243 -17.89 9.81 -11.12
C ASN A 243 -17.62 9.08 -9.79
N VAL A 244 -16.97 9.74 -8.83
CA VAL A 244 -16.75 9.19 -7.49
C VAL A 244 -18.06 8.99 -6.74
N PHE A 245 -18.95 9.99 -6.79
CA PHE A 245 -20.26 9.91 -6.15
C PHE A 245 -21.09 8.74 -6.69
N ASN A 246 -21.11 8.54 -8.00
CA ASN A 246 -21.89 7.47 -8.64
C ASN A 246 -21.41 6.09 -8.18
N GLU A 247 -20.09 5.86 -8.06
CA GLU A 247 -19.55 4.61 -7.50
C GLU A 247 -20.00 4.39 -6.06
N ILE A 248 -19.93 5.43 -5.22
CA ILE A 248 -20.39 5.37 -3.82
C ILE A 248 -21.89 5.08 -3.78
N TYR A 249 -22.68 5.77 -4.62
CA TYR A 249 -24.13 5.64 -4.67
C TYR A 249 -24.56 4.23 -5.10
N ASP A 250 -23.92 3.66 -6.12
CA ASP A 250 -24.19 2.30 -6.58
C ASP A 250 -23.97 1.28 -5.45
N ILE A 251 -22.82 1.39 -4.75
CA ILE A 251 -22.49 0.49 -3.64
C ILE A 251 -23.44 0.70 -2.44
N TYR A 252 -23.79 1.96 -2.15
CA TYR A 252 -24.73 2.32 -1.07
C TYR A 252 -26.12 1.71 -1.30
N GLU A 253 -26.63 1.78 -2.55
CA GLU A 253 -27.95 1.24 -2.91
C GLU A 253 -27.96 -0.29 -3.04
N GLU A 254 -26.90 -0.86 -3.67
CA GLU A 254 -26.84 -2.30 -3.94
C GLU A 254 -26.56 -3.12 -2.69
N PHE A 255 -25.65 -2.66 -1.82
CA PHE A 255 -25.14 -3.44 -0.69
C PHE A 255 -25.47 -2.86 0.69
N ASP A 256 -26.24 -1.77 0.79
CA ASP A 256 -26.48 -1.05 2.05
C ASP A 256 -25.17 -0.72 2.80
N GLU A 257 -24.14 -0.32 2.05
CA GLU A 257 -22.85 0.05 2.63
C GLU A 257 -22.87 1.49 3.15
N ARG A 258 -22.36 1.71 4.36
CA ARG A 258 -22.42 3.00 5.04
C ARG A 258 -21.06 3.56 5.43
N TYR A 259 -20.00 2.76 5.28
CA TYR A 259 -18.64 3.18 5.58
C TYR A 259 -17.71 3.00 4.36
N PHE A 260 -17.08 4.08 3.96
CA PHE A 260 -16.17 4.10 2.83
C PHE A 260 -14.79 4.61 3.26
N TYR A 261 -13.72 4.05 2.70
CA TYR A 261 -12.38 4.54 2.93
C TYR A 261 -11.73 4.94 1.61
N PHE A 262 -11.36 6.22 1.49
CA PHE A 262 -10.64 6.70 0.33
C PHE A 262 -9.16 6.33 0.46
N ALA A 263 -8.76 5.28 -0.26
CA ALA A 263 -7.39 4.77 -0.30
C ALA A 263 -6.51 5.56 -1.28
N ASP A 264 -6.79 6.83 -1.41
CA ASP A 264 -6.00 7.77 -2.20
C ASP A 264 -4.72 8.09 -1.46
N ALA A 265 -3.57 7.94 -2.09
CA ALA A 265 -2.28 8.33 -1.48
C ALA A 265 -2.21 9.81 -1.07
N ASN A 266 -3.10 10.63 -1.60
CA ASN A 266 -3.43 11.97 -1.16
C ASN A 266 -4.81 12.37 -1.70
N PHE A 267 -5.81 12.38 -0.84
CA PHE A 267 -7.21 12.63 -1.19
C PHE A 267 -7.43 14.00 -1.81
N PHE A 268 -6.80 15.03 -1.27
CA PHE A 268 -7.04 16.41 -1.74
C PHE A 268 -6.40 16.70 -3.10
N GLY A 269 -5.19 16.17 -3.35
CA GLY A 269 -4.41 16.58 -4.51
C GLY A 269 -3.81 17.98 -4.38
N PRO A 270 -3.23 18.53 -5.45
CA PRO A 270 -2.46 19.77 -5.38
C PRO A 270 -3.33 21.02 -5.27
N GLY A 271 -2.99 21.89 -4.33
CA GLY A 271 -3.48 23.27 -4.25
C GLY A 271 -4.97 23.44 -3.98
N LYS A 272 -5.52 24.59 -4.37
CA LYS A 272 -6.89 24.99 -4.07
C LYS A 272 -7.94 24.15 -4.77
N LYS A 273 -7.70 23.77 -6.03
CA LYS A 273 -8.65 22.98 -6.85
C LYS A 273 -8.93 21.61 -6.22
N GLY A 274 -7.94 20.97 -5.63
CA GLY A 274 -8.14 19.70 -4.96
C GLY A 274 -9.06 19.81 -3.75
N LYS A 275 -8.91 20.87 -2.96
CA LYS A 275 -9.78 21.15 -1.81
C LYS A 275 -11.22 21.51 -2.24
N GLU A 276 -11.35 22.28 -3.32
CA GLU A 276 -12.65 22.60 -3.93
C GLU A 276 -13.36 21.31 -4.38
N ARG A 277 -12.66 20.41 -5.08
CA ARG A 277 -13.18 19.10 -5.49
C ARG A 277 -13.65 18.27 -4.28
N ALA A 278 -12.88 18.24 -3.20
CA ALA A 278 -13.27 17.54 -1.97
C ALA A 278 -14.57 18.13 -1.36
N CYS A 279 -14.68 19.47 -1.32
CA CYS A 279 -15.89 20.13 -0.86
C CYS A 279 -17.09 19.89 -1.78
N GLU A 280 -16.89 19.85 -3.10
CA GLU A 280 -17.94 19.54 -4.09
C GLU A 280 -18.47 18.12 -3.88
N LEU A 281 -17.59 17.12 -3.71
CA LEU A 281 -18.00 15.75 -3.39
C LEU A 281 -18.80 15.69 -2.08
N ALA A 282 -18.31 16.36 -1.03
CA ALA A 282 -19.00 16.42 0.26
C ALA A 282 -20.39 17.07 0.15
N ASN A 283 -20.51 18.15 -0.59
CA ASN A 283 -21.81 18.79 -0.83
C ASN A 283 -22.74 17.87 -1.63
N LEU A 284 -22.25 17.17 -2.63
CA LEU A 284 -23.05 16.23 -3.41
C LEU A 284 -23.58 15.07 -2.54
N ILE A 285 -22.74 14.53 -1.63
CA ILE A 285 -23.17 13.52 -0.64
C ILE A 285 -24.30 14.05 0.24
N MET A 286 -24.18 15.27 0.77
CA MET A 286 -25.20 15.90 1.60
C MET A 286 -26.48 16.22 0.83
N ASP A 287 -26.37 16.80 -0.35
CA ASP A 287 -27.51 17.22 -1.19
C ASP A 287 -28.37 16.02 -1.64
N LYS A 288 -27.71 14.86 -1.84
CA LYS A 288 -28.38 13.59 -2.16
C LYS A 288 -28.85 12.81 -0.93
N GLY A 289 -28.55 13.32 0.26
CA GLY A 289 -29.03 12.74 1.52
C GLY A 289 -28.38 11.39 1.87
N LEU A 290 -27.18 11.09 1.37
CA LEU A 290 -26.49 9.86 1.72
C LEU A 290 -26.00 9.92 3.18
N ASN A 291 -26.49 9.00 4.00
CA ASN A 291 -26.04 8.86 5.38
C ASN A 291 -24.86 7.88 5.44
N ILE A 292 -23.68 8.38 5.12
CA ILE A 292 -22.44 7.60 5.12
C ILE A 292 -21.41 8.17 6.10
N LYS A 293 -20.43 7.36 6.43
CA LYS A 293 -19.19 7.78 7.06
C LYS A 293 -18.02 7.43 6.14
N PHE A 294 -16.94 8.19 6.23
CA PHE A 294 -15.77 7.87 5.41
C PHE A 294 -14.45 8.28 6.07
N GLY A 295 -13.38 7.59 5.64
CA GLY A 295 -12.00 7.89 5.97
C GLY A 295 -11.23 8.41 4.76
N ILE A 296 -10.15 9.18 5.00
CA ILE A 296 -9.25 9.72 3.96
C ILE A 296 -7.79 9.64 4.38
N GLU A 297 -6.89 9.64 3.38
CA GLU A 297 -5.45 9.82 3.59
C GLU A 297 -4.97 11.15 3.03
N CYS A 298 -4.16 11.88 3.76
CA CYS A 298 -3.70 13.20 3.33
C CYS A 298 -2.40 13.66 3.99
N ARG A 299 -1.85 14.73 3.44
CA ARG A 299 -0.67 15.42 3.98
C ARG A 299 -1.11 16.50 4.97
N ALA A 300 -0.27 16.79 5.95
CA ALA A 300 -0.59 17.79 6.99
C ALA A 300 -0.86 19.21 6.41
N ASN A 301 -0.11 19.60 5.39
CA ASN A 301 -0.30 20.91 4.75
C ASN A 301 -1.58 21.05 3.90
N ASP A 302 -2.33 19.95 3.71
CA ASP A 302 -3.61 19.97 3.01
C ASP A 302 -4.80 20.25 3.97
N ILE A 303 -4.59 20.10 5.27
CA ILE A 303 -5.64 20.29 6.27
C ILE A 303 -5.93 21.78 6.48
N GLU A 304 -7.14 22.17 6.12
CA GLU A 304 -7.69 23.51 6.35
C GLU A 304 -9.01 23.44 7.11
N ASP A 305 -9.19 24.32 8.09
CA ASP A 305 -10.35 24.34 8.97
C ASP A 305 -11.68 24.36 8.21
N LYS A 306 -11.80 25.26 7.24
CA LYS A 306 -13.02 25.38 6.41
C LYS A 306 -13.33 24.11 5.62
N THR A 307 -12.32 23.49 5.02
CA THR A 307 -12.47 22.28 4.21
C THR A 307 -12.87 21.10 5.10
N ILE A 308 -12.17 20.90 6.22
CA ILE A 308 -12.48 19.83 7.18
C ILE A 308 -13.90 19.99 7.72
N GLY A 309 -14.33 21.20 8.05
CA GLY A 309 -15.70 21.45 8.53
C GLY A 309 -16.78 21.06 7.50
N VAL A 310 -16.52 21.18 6.20
CA VAL A 310 -17.43 20.69 5.15
C VAL A 310 -17.46 19.17 5.10
N LEU A 311 -16.28 18.55 5.09
CA LEU A 311 -16.13 17.09 5.02
C LEU A 311 -16.76 16.38 6.24
N VAL A 312 -16.58 16.93 7.45
CA VAL A 312 -17.19 16.37 8.68
C VAL A 312 -18.70 16.38 8.61
N ARG A 313 -19.32 17.44 8.09
CA ARG A 313 -20.79 17.47 7.89
C ARG A 313 -21.28 16.43 6.89
N ALA A 314 -20.44 16.06 5.91
CA ALA A 314 -20.73 15.03 4.94
C ALA A 314 -20.42 13.61 5.44
N GLY A 315 -19.83 13.46 6.64
CA GLY A 315 -19.55 12.16 7.25
C GLY A 315 -18.08 11.77 7.40
N LEU A 316 -17.13 12.70 7.20
CA LEU A 316 -15.72 12.42 7.49
C LEU A 316 -15.55 12.00 8.95
N LYS A 317 -14.96 10.81 9.16
CA LYS A 317 -14.79 10.21 10.49
C LYS A 317 -13.33 9.90 10.79
N ASP A 318 -12.60 9.41 9.81
CA ASP A 318 -11.25 8.90 10.00
C ASP A 318 -10.27 9.63 9.05
N VAL A 319 -9.09 9.96 9.56
CA VAL A 319 -8.03 10.61 8.78
C VAL A 319 -6.70 9.93 9.05
N PHE A 320 -6.08 9.39 8.01
CA PHE A 320 -4.67 9.04 8.07
C PHE A 320 -3.83 10.25 7.65
N LEU A 321 -3.06 10.78 8.60
CA LEU A 321 -2.29 12.00 8.45
C LEU A 321 -0.81 11.71 8.33
N GLY A 322 -0.24 12.01 7.17
CA GLY A 322 1.21 11.90 6.95
C GLY A 322 1.96 13.03 7.67
N VAL A 323 2.32 12.81 8.92
CA VAL A 323 3.13 13.71 9.77
C VAL A 323 4.62 13.50 9.52
N GLU A 324 5.04 12.27 9.46
CA GLU A 324 6.36 11.69 9.22
C GLU A 324 7.41 12.00 10.29
N SER A 325 7.52 13.24 10.77
CA SER A 325 8.55 13.61 11.76
C SER A 325 8.18 14.88 12.54
N GLY A 326 8.65 14.95 13.77
CA GLY A 326 8.71 16.17 14.60
C GLY A 326 10.01 16.95 14.44
N SER A 327 11.00 16.43 13.67
CA SER A 327 12.24 17.15 13.35
C SER A 327 12.15 17.83 11.99
N GLN A 328 12.37 19.15 11.96
CA GLN A 328 12.36 19.91 10.69
C GLN A 328 13.49 19.46 9.76
N ARG A 329 14.63 19.05 10.30
CA ARG A 329 15.74 18.51 9.55
C ARG A 329 15.33 17.23 8.81
N SER A 330 14.65 16.30 9.50
CA SER A 330 14.14 15.06 8.89
C SER A 330 13.06 15.34 7.84
N LEU A 331 12.10 16.25 8.09
CA LEU A 331 11.10 16.67 7.10
C LEU A 331 11.72 17.24 5.82
N ASN A 332 12.75 18.07 5.95
CA ASN A 332 13.47 18.64 4.82
C ASN A 332 14.18 17.54 4.00
N LYS A 333 14.78 16.58 4.69
CA LYS A 333 15.48 15.45 4.09
C LYS A 333 14.55 14.52 3.35
N PHE A 334 13.40 14.25 3.91
CA PHE A 334 12.33 13.48 3.26
C PHE A 334 11.73 14.21 2.05
N ARG A 335 12.08 15.46 1.81
CA ARG A 335 11.41 16.31 0.81
C ARG A 335 9.89 16.33 1.03
N LYS A 336 9.48 16.34 2.30
CA LYS A 336 8.07 16.38 2.64
C LYS A 336 7.44 17.73 2.27
N PHE A 337 8.23 18.80 2.21
CA PHE A 337 7.78 20.19 1.96
C PHE A 337 6.66 20.62 2.91
N THR A 338 6.76 20.21 4.18
CA THR A 338 5.92 20.62 5.29
C THR A 338 6.81 21.08 6.43
N THR A 339 6.26 21.87 7.34
CA THR A 339 6.93 22.27 8.57
C THR A 339 6.36 21.50 9.75
N VAL A 340 7.11 21.45 10.85
CA VAL A 340 6.62 20.92 12.13
C VAL A 340 5.36 21.68 12.58
N GLU A 341 5.30 22.98 12.32
CA GLU A 341 4.13 23.81 12.64
C GLU A 341 2.91 23.45 11.79
N ASP A 342 3.10 23.09 10.49
CA ASP A 342 2.00 22.55 9.66
C ASP A 342 1.44 21.28 10.27
N ASN A 343 2.30 20.38 10.75
CA ASN A 343 1.89 19.17 11.43
C ASN A 343 1.06 19.45 12.69
N LYS A 344 1.55 20.34 13.56
CA LYS A 344 0.82 20.76 14.78
C LYS A 344 -0.54 21.37 14.45
N LYS A 345 -0.57 22.27 13.48
CA LYS A 345 -1.79 22.92 13.03
C LYS A 345 -2.81 21.91 12.49
N ALA A 346 -2.38 20.97 11.66
CA ALA A 346 -3.25 19.94 11.10
C ALA A 346 -3.88 19.07 12.18
N ILE A 347 -3.09 18.57 13.12
CA ILE A 347 -3.57 17.75 14.24
C ILE A 347 -4.59 18.55 15.07
N ASN A 348 -4.28 19.79 15.43
CA ASN A 348 -5.17 20.62 16.22
C ASN A 348 -6.50 20.95 15.48
N ILE A 349 -6.47 21.12 14.15
CA ILE A 349 -7.69 21.30 13.36
C ILE A 349 -8.55 20.05 13.45
N LEU A 350 -8.01 18.85 13.18
CA LEU A 350 -8.76 17.61 13.21
C LEU A 350 -9.37 17.33 14.58
N ARG A 351 -8.61 17.52 15.66
CA ARG A 351 -9.10 17.36 17.03
C ARG A 351 -10.24 18.31 17.39
N ARG A 352 -10.26 19.54 16.87
CA ARG A 352 -11.40 20.45 17.07
C ARG A 352 -12.71 19.93 16.49
N TYR A 353 -12.63 19.07 15.48
CA TYR A 353 -13.77 18.38 14.89
C TYR A 353 -14.02 16.98 15.47
N GLY A 354 -13.34 16.62 16.57
CA GLY A 354 -13.48 15.34 17.24
C GLY A 354 -12.85 14.17 16.49
N ILE A 355 -11.89 14.45 15.60
CA ILE A 355 -11.13 13.43 14.86
C ILE A 355 -9.74 13.32 15.47
N GLU A 356 -9.43 12.18 16.10
CA GLU A 356 -8.04 11.82 16.40
C GLU A 356 -7.45 11.12 15.18
N PRO A 357 -6.42 11.69 14.53
CA PRO A 357 -5.89 11.08 13.31
C PRO A 357 -5.08 9.82 13.59
N ASN A 358 -5.06 8.91 12.62
CA ASN A 358 -4.01 7.91 12.51
C ASN A 358 -2.78 8.56 11.87
N TYR A 359 -1.59 8.24 12.36
CA TYR A 359 -0.38 8.98 12.01
C TYR A 359 0.60 8.12 11.20
N GLY A 360 0.99 8.61 10.01
CA GLY A 360 2.24 8.20 9.39
C GLY A 360 3.40 8.91 10.10
N PHE A 361 4.28 8.16 10.77
CA PHE A 361 5.40 8.70 11.52
C PHE A 361 6.63 7.83 11.41
N ILE A 362 7.81 8.43 11.24
CA ILE A 362 9.10 7.77 11.10
C ILE A 362 9.99 8.27 12.25
N MET A 363 10.09 7.47 13.31
CA MET A 363 10.93 7.82 14.47
C MET A 363 12.41 7.79 14.10
N PHE A 364 12.81 6.75 13.33
CA PHE A 364 14.20 6.49 12.98
C PHE A 364 14.38 6.42 11.47
N GLU A 365 15.26 7.24 10.94
CA GLU A 365 15.69 7.19 9.53
C GLU A 365 17.22 7.05 9.43
N PRO A 366 17.76 6.56 8.31
CA PRO A 366 19.17 6.19 8.20
C PRO A 366 20.20 7.25 8.60
N ASP A 367 19.84 8.51 8.49
CA ASP A 367 20.74 9.62 8.81
C ASP A 367 20.29 10.39 10.08
N SER A 368 19.36 9.82 10.89
CA SER A 368 18.96 10.40 12.17
C SER A 368 20.16 10.56 13.10
N THR A 369 20.16 11.67 13.83
CA THR A 369 21.02 11.90 14.99
C THR A 369 20.18 11.71 16.26
N LEU A 370 20.82 11.57 17.42
CA LEU A 370 20.11 11.55 18.71
C LEU A 370 19.26 12.80 18.90
N ALA A 371 19.73 13.97 18.43
CA ALA A 371 18.96 15.21 18.48
C ALA A 371 17.66 15.12 17.67
N ASP A 372 17.67 14.53 16.45
CA ASP A 372 16.46 14.33 15.67
C ASP A 372 15.47 13.39 16.37
N VAL A 373 15.98 12.33 17.00
CA VAL A 373 15.15 11.39 17.77
C VAL A 373 14.54 12.10 19.00
N ARG A 374 15.30 12.96 19.68
CA ARG A 374 14.82 13.80 20.77
C ARG A 374 13.71 14.76 20.30
N GLU A 375 13.92 15.47 19.20
CA GLU A 375 12.91 16.36 18.62
C GLU A 375 11.62 15.59 18.25
N ASN A 376 11.74 14.39 17.66
CA ASN A 376 10.61 13.52 17.37
C ASN A 376 9.85 13.13 18.64
N TYR A 377 10.56 12.71 19.68
CA TYR A 377 9.94 12.28 20.93
C TYR A 377 9.23 13.44 21.65
N GLU A 378 9.86 14.60 21.74
CA GLU A 378 9.24 15.79 22.35
C GLU A 378 8.01 16.27 21.56
N PHE A 379 8.04 16.18 20.23
CA PHE A 379 6.87 16.46 19.39
C PHE A 379 5.71 15.50 19.72
N LEU A 380 5.97 14.18 19.82
CA LEU A 380 4.93 13.22 20.18
C LEU A 380 4.32 13.49 21.56
N LYS A 381 5.14 13.87 22.54
CA LYS A 381 4.69 14.26 23.88
C LYS A 381 3.87 15.54 23.86
N GLU A 382 4.39 16.62 23.23
CA GLU A 382 3.70 17.91 23.09
C GLU A 382 2.33 17.74 22.45
N MET A 383 2.26 16.94 21.40
CA MET A 383 1.04 16.69 20.66
C MET A 383 0.16 15.61 21.29
N LYS A 384 0.53 15.05 22.45
CA LYS A 384 -0.22 14.00 23.17
C LYS A 384 -0.60 12.82 22.27
N MET A 385 0.35 12.37 21.46
CA MET A 385 0.15 11.27 20.52
C MET A 385 0.42 9.89 21.15
N LEU A 386 1.08 9.85 22.31
CA LEU A 386 1.43 8.65 23.07
C LEU A 386 0.29 8.28 24.03
N ASN A 387 -0.89 7.95 23.48
CA ASN A 387 -2.13 7.84 24.26
C ASN A 387 -2.59 6.40 24.50
N SER A 388 -2.10 5.42 23.73
CA SER A 388 -2.41 4.00 23.92
C SER A 388 -1.20 3.13 23.61
N PRO A 389 -1.04 1.95 24.24
CA PRO A 389 0.19 1.17 24.15
C PRO A 389 0.51 0.70 22.70
N SER A 390 -0.48 0.38 21.90
CA SER A 390 -0.24 -0.02 20.51
C SER A 390 0.20 1.15 19.65
N VAL A 391 -0.48 2.30 19.74
CA VAL A 391 -0.11 3.54 19.03
C VAL A 391 1.27 4.01 19.49
N THR A 392 1.49 4.06 20.81
CA THR A 392 2.78 4.46 21.39
C THR A 392 3.93 3.56 20.92
N ALA A 393 3.76 2.24 20.99
CA ALA A 393 4.78 1.31 20.52
C ALA A 393 5.08 1.55 19.03
N HIS A 394 4.03 1.66 18.19
CA HIS A 394 4.19 1.92 16.76
C HIS A 394 4.97 3.22 16.49
N LEU A 395 4.58 4.32 17.13
CA LEU A 395 5.24 5.62 16.94
C LEU A 395 6.69 5.64 17.44
N LEU A 396 6.99 4.93 18.54
CA LEU A 396 8.32 4.95 19.15
C LEU A 396 9.35 4.03 18.46
N HIS A 397 8.93 2.93 17.83
CA HIS A 397 9.90 1.99 17.24
C HIS A 397 10.00 2.06 15.71
N HIS A 398 9.11 2.80 15.04
CA HIS A 398 9.03 2.78 13.58
C HIS A 398 10.31 3.28 12.91
N LYS A 399 10.89 2.41 12.09
CA LYS A 399 12.06 2.71 11.24
C LYS A 399 11.62 2.98 9.81
N GLN A 400 12.30 3.88 9.13
CA GLN A 400 12.05 4.09 7.71
C GLN A 400 12.25 2.78 6.94
N THR A 401 11.19 2.31 6.29
CA THR A 401 11.30 1.19 5.34
C THR A 401 11.84 1.73 4.00
N VAL A 402 12.96 1.16 3.54
CA VAL A 402 13.62 1.58 2.29
C VAL A 402 13.18 0.67 1.16
N PHE A 403 12.05 1.00 0.52
CA PHE A 403 11.47 0.20 -0.55
C PHE A 403 12.17 0.37 -1.89
N LYS A 404 12.25 -0.73 -2.66
CA LYS A 404 12.63 -0.68 -4.07
C LYS A 404 11.68 0.24 -4.85
N GLY A 405 12.23 1.06 -5.73
CA GLY A 405 11.46 2.09 -6.43
C GLY A 405 11.45 3.46 -5.76
N THR A 406 11.98 3.59 -4.54
CA THR A 406 12.12 4.89 -3.87
C THR A 406 13.45 5.57 -4.21
N PHE A 407 13.48 6.89 -4.06
CA PHE A 407 14.72 7.66 -4.21
C PHE A 407 15.78 7.22 -3.18
N ASP A 408 15.37 6.97 -1.94
CA ASP A 408 16.29 6.53 -0.88
C ASP A 408 16.88 5.14 -1.16
N TYR A 409 16.13 4.25 -1.79
CA TYR A 409 16.66 2.96 -2.24
C TYR A 409 17.74 3.12 -3.32
N GLN A 410 17.51 4.01 -4.28
CA GLN A 410 18.46 4.26 -5.38
C GLN A 410 19.72 4.94 -4.89
N ARG A 411 19.61 5.93 -3.98
CA ARG A 411 20.74 6.70 -3.44
C ARG A 411 21.78 5.81 -2.74
N LYS A 412 21.36 4.73 -2.12
CA LYS A 412 22.24 3.80 -1.38
C LYS A 412 22.91 2.74 -2.25
N ASN A 413 22.57 2.65 -3.54
CA ASN A 413 23.16 1.66 -4.45
C ASN A 413 24.65 1.90 -4.79
N ASN A 414 25.22 3.05 -4.45
CA ASN A 414 26.62 3.37 -4.72
C ASN A 414 27.57 2.67 -3.74
N GLY A 415 27.62 1.33 -3.73
CA GLY A 415 28.57 0.55 -2.96
C GLY A 415 28.01 -0.50 -1.98
N ALA A 416 26.69 -0.59 -1.83
CA ALA A 416 26.10 -1.64 -0.99
C ALA A 416 26.23 -3.01 -1.69
N LYS A 417 26.73 -4.03 -0.96
CA LYS A 417 26.74 -5.41 -1.44
C LYS A 417 25.31 -5.81 -1.82
N PRO A 418 25.11 -6.50 -2.96
CA PRO A 418 23.81 -7.04 -3.27
C PRO A 418 23.38 -7.99 -2.14
N VAL A 419 22.23 -7.74 -1.54
CA VAL A 419 21.65 -8.68 -0.59
C VAL A 419 21.20 -9.90 -1.37
N SER A 420 21.51 -11.09 -0.88
CA SER A 420 21.13 -12.34 -1.55
C SER A 420 19.59 -12.45 -1.61
N GLY A 421 19.06 -12.68 -2.79
CA GLY A 421 17.63 -12.80 -3.04
C GLY A 421 16.97 -11.54 -3.62
N ILE A 422 15.71 -11.66 -3.99
CA ILE A 422 14.93 -10.51 -4.49
C ILE A 422 14.39 -9.79 -3.27
N MET A 423 15.13 -8.80 -2.82
CA MET A 423 14.68 -7.92 -1.76
C MET A 423 14.07 -6.66 -2.37
N TYR A 424 12.85 -6.39 -2.01
CA TYR A 424 12.17 -5.15 -2.37
C TYR A 424 12.30 -4.09 -1.27
N GLU A 425 12.72 -4.46 -0.08
CA GLU A 425 13.12 -3.54 0.98
C GLU A 425 14.59 -3.75 1.35
N ARG A 426 15.21 -2.71 1.86
CA ARG A 426 16.54 -2.78 2.46
C ARG A 426 16.45 -2.50 3.94
N PRO A 427 17.30 -3.12 4.76
CA PRO A 427 17.43 -2.73 6.15
C PRO A 427 17.73 -1.24 6.28
N CYS A 428 17.16 -0.60 7.28
CA CYS A 428 17.51 0.75 7.66
C CYS A 428 18.92 0.74 8.28
N GLU A 429 19.94 1.04 7.48
CA GLU A 429 21.33 1.14 7.94
C GLU A 429 21.60 2.54 8.48
N PHE A 430 21.88 2.65 9.76
CA PHE A 430 22.14 3.94 10.40
C PHE A 430 23.59 4.39 10.23
N LYS A 431 23.80 5.68 9.99
CA LYS A 431 25.12 6.28 10.01
C LYS A 431 25.65 6.47 11.42
N ASP A 432 24.74 6.79 12.35
CA ASP A 432 25.05 6.99 13.76
C ASP A 432 24.82 5.67 14.53
N LYS A 433 25.91 5.12 15.10
CA LYS A 433 25.88 3.86 15.81
C LYS A 433 25.11 3.95 17.15
N ALA A 434 25.05 5.13 17.76
CA ALA A 434 24.25 5.35 18.97
C ALA A 434 22.75 5.28 18.62
N VAL A 435 22.33 5.89 17.50
CA VAL A 435 20.95 5.78 17.01
C VAL A 435 20.60 4.35 16.62
N GLU A 436 21.51 3.61 15.97
CA GLU A 436 21.31 2.21 15.63
C GLU A 436 21.03 1.38 16.89
N ALA A 437 21.91 1.48 17.89
CA ALA A 437 21.78 0.74 19.16
C ALA A 437 20.51 1.14 19.93
N LEU A 438 20.19 2.43 19.98
CA LEU A 438 18.94 2.95 20.55
C LEU A 438 17.73 2.34 19.85
N SER A 439 17.70 2.38 18.52
CA SER A 439 16.55 1.89 17.73
C SER A 439 16.33 0.38 17.89
N GLU A 440 17.40 -0.42 18.05
CA GLU A 440 17.31 -1.87 18.30
C GLU A 440 16.77 -2.18 19.69
N ASN A 441 17.24 -1.44 20.71
CA ASN A 441 16.74 -1.58 22.08
C ASN A 441 15.24 -1.25 22.15
N ILE A 442 14.83 -0.10 21.60
CA ILE A 442 13.43 0.33 21.59
C ILE A 442 12.56 -0.66 20.82
N ASN A 443 13.00 -1.11 19.64
CA ASN A 443 12.25 -2.11 18.87
C ASN A 443 12.02 -3.39 19.67
N THR A 444 13.06 -3.91 20.31
CA THR A 444 12.97 -5.13 21.13
C THR A 444 11.97 -4.98 22.27
N PHE A 445 12.00 -3.82 22.95
CA PHE A 445 11.08 -3.56 24.05
C PHE A 445 9.63 -3.38 23.56
N CYS A 446 9.42 -2.59 22.50
CA CYS A 446 8.09 -2.40 21.92
C CYS A 446 7.45 -3.72 21.45
N LEU A 447 8.19 -4.57 20.75
CA LEU A 447 7.70 -5.88 20.31
C LEU A 447 7.33 -6.78 21.49
N LYS A 448 8.09 -6.73 22.60
CA LYS A 448 7.74 -7.45 23.83
C LYS A 448 6.42 -6.97 24.42
N ILE A 449 6.22 -5.66 24.52
CA ILE A 449 4.95 -5.09 25.04
C ILE A 449 3.78 -5.46 24.13
N LEU A 450 3.94 -5.33 22.81
CA LEU A 450 2.90 -5.71 21.86
C LEU A 450 2.52 -7.19 21.95
N LYS A 451 3.50 -8.07 22.16
CA LYS A 451 3.26 -9.49 22.42
C LYS A 451 2.50 -9.71 23.73
N ASP A 452 2.89 -9.04 24.82
CA ASP A 452 2.17 -9.12 26.10
C ASP A 452 0.71 -8.67 25.96
N LEU A 453 0.45 -7.60 25.20
CA LEU A 453 -0.89 -7.13 24.90
C LEU A 453 -1.69 -8.18 24.13
N SER A 454 -1.11 -8.82 23.14
CA SER A 454 -1.77 -9.86 22.33
C SER A 454 -2.14 -11.12 23.11
N LEU A 455 -1.40 -11.43 24.17
CA LEU A 455 -1.64 -12.59 25.01
C LEU A 455 -2.67 -12.35 26.12
N ASN A 456 -2.80 -11.10 26.57
CA ASN A 456 -3.68 -10.73 27.69
C ASN A 456 -5.05 -10.18 27.25
N SER A 457 -5.20 -9.91 25.99
CA SER A 457 -6.52 -9.56 25.50
C SER A 457 -7.28 -10.84 25.17
N ASP A 458 -8.51 -10.95 25.64
CA ASP A 458 -9.58 -11.69 24.97
C ASP A 458 -9.78 -11.04 23.57
N PHE A 459 -8.72 -11.03 22.78
CA PHE A 459 -8.62 -10.46 21.45
C PHE A 459 -9.56 -11.22 20.54
N LYS A 460 -10.83 -11.00 20.66
CA LYS A 460 -11.80 -11.23 19.60
C LYS A 460 -11.52 -10.22 18.51
N SER A 461 -10.55 -10.57 17.66
CA SER A 461 -10.09 -9.81 16.51
C SER A 461 -11.09 -9.83 15.35
N GLU A 462 -12.36 -9.54 15.60
CA GLU A 462 -13.37 -9.51 14.55
C GLU A 462 -13.71 -8.10 14.05
N GLU A 463 -13.25 -7.04 14.73
CA GLU A 463 -13.51 -5.67 14.28
C GLU A 463 -12.19 -4.97 13.92
N ARG A 464 -11.94 -4.88 12.62
CA ARG A 464 -10.69 -4.34 12.04
C ARG A 464 -10.57 -2.82 11.99
N ASP A 465 -11.60 -2.07 12.31
CA ASP A 465 -11.66 -0.63 12.01
C ASP A 465 -11.52 0.31 13.20
N SER A 466 -11.28 -0.22 14.38
CA SER A 466 -10.83 0.60 15.50
C SER A 466 -9.93 -0.24 16.40
N CYS A 467 -8.65 0.10 16.46
CA CYS A 467 -7.82 -0.24 17.62
C CYS A 467 -8.31 0.57 18.82
N VAL A 468 -9.60 0.49 19.12
CA VAL A 468 -10.15 1.00 20.35
C VAL A 468 -9.85 -0.04 21.41
N TYR A 469 -8.65 0.06 21.96
CA TYR A 469 -8.43 -0.49 23.30
C TYR A 469 -9.35 0.25 24.24
N ASP A 470 -9.95 -0.48 25.16
CA ASP A 470 -10.66 0.13 26.26
C ASP A 470 -9.64 1.01 27.02
N GLU A 471 -9.67 2.31 26.76
CA GLU A 471 -8.71 3.28 27.31
C GLU A 471 -8.73 3.31 28.86
N ASP A 472 -9.71 2.67 29.48
CA ASP A 472 -9.87 2.59 30.92
C ASP A 472 -9.25 1.35 31.56
N ASP A 473 -8.69 0.40 30.80
CA ASP A 473 -8.01 -0.74 31.37
C ASP A 473 -6.68 -0.35 32.03
N THR A 474 -6.56 -0.61 33.30
CA THR A 474 -5.36 -0.36 34.13
C THR A 474 -4.11 -1.00 33.55
N PHE A 475 -4.25 -2.20 32.95
CA PHE A 475 -3.14 -2.91 32.30
C PHE A 475 -2.62 -2.16 31.08
N SER A 476 -3.49 -1.69 30.20
CA SER A 476 -3.14 -0.90 29.03
C SER A 476 -2.45 0.40 29.42
N LYS A 477 -2.96 1.12 30.42
CA LYS A 477 -2.33 2.34 30.96
C LYS A 477 -0.92 2.06 31.48
N GLN A 478 -0.75 1.01 32.26
CA GLN A 478 0.56 0.61 32.80
C GLN A 478 1.55 0.26 31.67
N LYS A 479 1.11 -0.48 30.66
CA LYS A 479 1.97 -0.81 29.51
C LYS A 479 2.37 0.43 28.70
N ASN A 480 1.47 1.38 28.55
CA ASN A 480 1.75 2.65 27.89
C ASN A 480 2.80 3.47 28.64
N GLU A 481 2.66 3.60 29.96
CA GLU A 481 3.64 4.26 30.81
C GLU A 481 5.01 3.56 30.72
N GLN A 482 5.08 2.25 30.77
CA GLN A 482 6.32 1.49 30.60
C GLN A 482 7.03 1.78 29.27
N LEU A 483 6.27 1.91 28.15
CA LEU A 483 6.84 2.25 26.86
C LEU A 483 7.47 3.65 26.87
N ILE A 484 6.77 4.64 27.42
CA ILE A 484 7.22 6.03 27.49
C ILE A 484 8.46 6.16 28.38
N GLU A 485 8.41 5.58 29.58
CA GLU A 485 9.54 5.61 30.53
C GLU A 485 10.77 4.91 29.97
N HIS A 486 10.60 3.72 29.36
CA HIS A 486 11.71 3.00 28.77
C HIS A 486 12.36 3.77 27.64
N PHE A 487 11.57 4.37 26.76
CA PHE A 487 12.08 5.20 25.66
C PHE A 487 12.90 6.37 26.20
N GLU A 488 12.37 7.12 27.18
CA GLU A 488 13.02 8.29 27.76
C GLU A 488 14.33 7.97 28.44
N GLN A 489 14.32 6.91 29.30
CA GLN A 489 15.52 6.45 29.99
C GLN A 489 16.60 5.96 29.04
N THR A 490 16.18 5.20 28.00
CA THR A 490 17.12 4.68 27.00
C THR A 490 17.71 5.82 26.17
N LEU A 491 16.90 6.75 25.69
CA LEU A 491 17.40 7.90 24.93
C LEU A 491 18.40 8.75 25.75
N CYS A 492 18.08 9.07 27.02
CA CYS A 492 19.00 9.78 27.92
C CYS A 492 20.31 9.05 28.17
N SER A 493 20.34 7.73 28.10
CA SER A 493 21.57 6.95 28.30
C SER A 493 22.55 7.03 27.12
N TYR A 494 22.08 7.43 25.94
CA TYR A 494 22.90 7.61 24.73
C TYR A 494 23.29 9.08 24.48
N GLU A 495 22.60 10.04 25.08
CA GLU A 495 22.94 11.48 25.04
C GLU A 495 24.08 11.83 26.04
#